data_3b0fdc1e468ea638209339cb7bfe607d
#
_entry.id   3b0fdc1e468ea638209339cb7bfe607d
#
_cell.length_a   1.000
_cell.length_b   1.000
_cell.length_c   1.000
_cell.angle_alpha   90.00
_cell.angle_beta   90.00
_cell.angle_gamma   90.00
#
_symmetry.space_group_name_H-M   'P 1'
#
loop_
_entity.id
_entity.type
_entity.pdbx_description
1 polymer ?
#
loop_
_entity_poly.entity_id
_entity_poly.type
_entity_poly.pdbx_seq_one_letter_code
_entity_poly.pdbx_strand_id
1 'polypeptide(L)'
;MKHLACVLSALAAAGYVSAQQPLYAQCGGKNWTGGTTCVSGSTCTVVNDYYYQCLPGSSSPTTTKAGTTIKPTTTVTSTAPSSTNSLCSGSLTKFKYFGASQSCAEFGETKIPGVLNTDYTWPAQTSIDQLMAKGMNFFRIPFLVERLVPPANGLGGAFDQTYLAGLTSTVNYITNKGGYAAIDPHNYMRYNGAIITSTTDFAKFWTNLASQFKSNSHVIFDIMNEPNGIAASDVFNLNQAAVNAIRGTGATQLILAEGTSWTGAWSWTSSGNAAAFKNLKDPLNNIAIEMHQYLDSDGSGTSGTCVSSTILAERLADATSWLKANNFKGFLGEVGAGSNDACIAAVKGGLCAMQQSGVWLGLSWWAAGPWWGSSYFTSIEPPSGAAIARILPEALQPFM
;
A
#
# COMPACT_ATOMS: atom_id res chain seq x y z
N MET A 1 -49.46 45.50 34.01
CA MET A 1 -48.26 46.28 34.40
C MET A 1 -47.04 45.42 34.24
N LYS A 2 -46.14 45.93 33.49
CA LYS A 2 -44.92 45.32 32.97
C LYS A 2 -43.87 45.07 34.07
N HIS A 3 -43.16 43.98 34.07
CA HIS A 3 -41.78 43.91 34.52
C HIS A 3 -40.96 43.05 33.58
N LEU A 4 -40.07 43.73 32.87
CA LEU A 4 -39.08 43.20 31.97
C LEU A 4 -37.84 42.85 32.83
N ALA A 5 -37.40 41.60 32.84
CA ALA A 5 -36.11 41.22 33.46
C ALA A 5 -35.08 40.97 32.35
N CYS A 6 -34.08 41.83 32.28
CA CYS A 6 -32.88 41.63 31.47
C CYS A 6 -32.00 40.55 32.07
N VAL A 7 -31.74 39.46 31.29
CA VAL A 7 -30.70 38.49 31.61
C VAL A 7 -29.49 38.87 30.81
N LEU A 8 -28.41 39.32 31.49
CA LEU A 8 -27.08 39.47 30.90
C LEU A 8 -26.48 38.08 30.68
N SER A 9 -26.27 37.72 29.43
CA SER A 9 -25.46 36.57 29.06
C SER A 9 -23.98 36.96 29.05
N ALA A 10 -23.23 36.44 30.01
CA ALA A 10 -21.76 36.52 29.98
C ALA A 10 -21.23 35.51 28.95
N LEU A 11 -20.66 36.01 27.85
CA LEU A 11 -19.84 35.17 26.94
C LEU A 11 -18.51 34.89 27.64
N ALA A 12 -18.33 33.64 28.07
CA ALA A 12 -17.02 33.11 28.40
C ALA A 12 -16.24 32.88 27.11
N ALA A 13 -15.21 33.68 26.86
CA ALA A 13 -14.23 33.42 25.81
C ALA A 13 -13.41 32.17 26.21
N ALA A 14 -13.75 31.02 25.69
CA ALA A 14 -12.90 29.84 25.77
C ALA A 14 -11.70 30.08 24.84
N GLY A 15 -10.54 30.35 25.45
CA GLY A 15 -9.27 30.37 24.72
C GLY A 15 -9.01 28.98 24.09
N TYR A 16 -8.99 28.93 22.79
CA TYR A 16 -8.53 27.74 22.08
C TYR A 16 -7.04 27.55 22.37
N VAL A 17 -6.71 26.57 23.20
CA VAL A 17 -5.35 26.04 23.26
C VAL A 17 -5.14 25.31 21.95
N SER A 18 -4.41 25.91 21.03
CA SER A 18 -4.02 25.26 19.78
C SER A 18 -3.17 24.03 20.15
N ALA A 19 -3.73 22.83 19.93
CA ALA A 19 -3.02 21.60 20.15
C ALA A 19 -1.77 21.55 19.25
N GLN A 20 -0.63 21.17 19.84
CA GLN A 20 0.61 21.00 19.08
C GLN A 20 0.41 19.88 18.04
N GLN A 21 0.91 20.10 16.84
CA GLN A 21 0.84 19.13 15.75
C GLN A 21 1.87 18.01 16.02
N PRO A 22 1.46 16.75 15.91
CA PRO A 22 2.38 15.63 16.08
C PRO A 22 3.44 15.59 14.98
N LEU A 23 4.49 14.81 15.20
CA LEU A 23 5.55 14.60 14.22
C LEU A 23 4.94 14.12 12.89
N TYR A 24 5.40 14.67 11.79
CA TYR A 24 4.91 14.48 10.42
C TYR A 24 3.49 15.00 10.11
N ALA A 25 2.78 15.60 11.05
CA ALA A 25 1.51 16.27 10.76
C ALA A 25 1.70 17.60 10.05
N GLN A 26 0.66 18.04 9.34
CA GLN A 26 0.64 19.36 8.72
C GLN A 26 0.61 20.45 9.79
N CYS A 27 1.45 21.46 9.62
CA CYS A 27 1.59 22.58 10.55
C CYS A 27 1.53 23.94 9.86
N GLY A 28 1.20 24.00 8.58
CA GLY A 28 1.10 25.24 7.82
C GLY A 28 0.88 25.02 6.34
N GLY A 29 0.95 26.10 5.58
CA GLY A 29 0.73 26.15 4.15
C GLY A 29 -0.46 27.04 3.77
N LYS A 30 -0.58 27.38 2.48
CA LYS A 30 -1.64 28.23 1.97
C LYS A 30 -3.02 27.58 2.20
N ASN A 31 -3.94 28.31 2.78
CA ASN A 31 -5.28 27.89 3.21
C ASN A 31 -5.32 26.92 4.43
N TRP A 32 -4.22 26.71 5.13
CA TRP A 32 -4.20 25.93 6.36
C TRP A 32 -4.89 26.67 7.51
N THR A 33 -5.82 26.03 8.21
CA THR A 33 -6.57 26.59 9.34
C THR A 33 -6.32 25.86 10.67
N GLY A 34 -5.47 24.82 10.66
CA GLY A 34 -5.12 24.05 11.85
C GLY A 34 -3.98 24.63 12.68
N GLY A 35 -3.50 23.90 13.67
CA GLY A 35 -2.38 24.28 14.52
C GLY A 35 -1.08 24.44 13.72
N THR A 36 -0.25 25.44 14.12
CA THR A 36 1.02 25.73 13.45
C THR A 36 2.24 25.42 14.30
N THR A 37 2.04 24.92 15.51
CA THR A 37 3.11 24.57 16.45
C THR A 37 3.29 23.06 16.48
N CYS A 38 4.51 22.58 16.28
CA CYS A 38 4.85 21.17 16.35
C CYS A 38 5.18 20.73 17.78
N VAL A 39 5.04 19.43 18.07
CA VAL A 39 5.49 18.83 19.33
C VAL A 39 7.00 19.04 19.54
N SER A 40 7.42 19.01 20.81
CA SER A 40 8.83 19.17 21.17
C SER A 40 9.73 18.20 20.41
N GLY A 41 10.86 18.69 19.91
CA GLY A 41 11.80 17.91 19.09
C GLY A 41 11.50 17.92 17.59
N SER A 42 10.45 18.64 17.17
CA SER A 42 10.15 18.81 15.75
C SER A 42 9.97 20.30 15.37
N THR A 43 10.19 20.60 14.10
CA THR A 43 10.11 21.94 13.53
C THR A 43 9.15 21.93 12.35
N CYS A 44 8.28 22.95 12.26
CA CYS A 44 7.40 23.13 11.11
C CYS A 44 8.23 23.58 9.89
N THR A 45 8.39 22.66 8.95
CA THR A 45 9.23 22.82 7.76
C THR A 45 8.38 22.97 6.52
N VAL A 46 8.75 23.90 5.64
CA VAL A 46 8.07 24.12 4.35
C VAL A 46 8.38 22.97 3.42
N VAL A 47 7.36 22.25 2.99
CA VAL A 47 7.45 21.21 1.95
C VAL A 47 7.07 21.80 0.60
N ASN A 48 5.97 22.56 0.54
CA ASN A 48 5.56 23.38 -0.60
C ASN A 48 4.63 24.51 -0.12
N ASP A 49 4.19 25.38 -1.01
CA ASP A 49 3.37 26.58 -0.68
C ASP A 49 2.06 26.24 0.06
N TYR A 50 1.53 25.05 -0.10
CA TYR A 50 0.26 24.61 0.47
C TYR A 50 0.40 23.65 1.65
N TYR A 51 1.61 23.14 1.91
CA TYR A 51 1.85 22.10 2.91
C TYR A 51 3.17 22.30 3.64
N TYR A 52 3.09 22.59 4.95
CA TYR A 52 4.23 22.61 5.88
C TYR A 52 4.06 21.47 6.86
N GLN A 53 5.15 20.79 7.21
CA GLN A 53 5.13 19.55 7.99
C GLN A 53 6.04 19.64 9.22
N CYS A 54 5.60 19.06 10.32
CA CYS A 54 6.41 18.90 11.52
C CYS A 54 7.48 17.82 11.29
N LEU A 55 8.70 18.21 11.03
CA LEU A 55 9.83 17.30 10.84
C LEU A 55 10.75 17.29 12.07
N PRO A 56 11.52 16.20 12.33
CA PRO A 56 12.50 16.16 13.40
C PRO A 56 13.45 17.34 13.29
N GLY A 57 13.58 18.12 14.35
CA GLY A 57 14.52 19.26 14.40
C GLY A 57 15.95 18.76 14.45
N SER A 58 16.79 19.10 13.47
CA SER A 58 18.23 18.94 13.61
C SER A 58 18.75 19.98 14.62
N SER A 59 19.23 19.54 15.78
CA SER A 59 19.95 20.39 16.72
C SER A 59 21.32 20.74 16.13
N SER A 60 21.41 21.89 15.45
CA SER A 60 22.72 22.49 15.15
C SER A 60 23.12 23.42 16.28
N PRO A 61 24.33 23.31 16.83
CA PRO A 61 24.82 24.24 17.81
C PRO A 61 25.19 25.59 17.11
N THR A 62 24.69 26.67 17.66
CA THR A 62 25.04 28.04 17.30
C THR A 62 26.51 28.28 17.57
N THR A 63 27.31 28.58 16.58
CA THR A 63 28.61 29.23 16.77
C THR A 63 28.72 30.48 15.94
N THR A 64 29.14 31.53 16.64
CA THR A 64 29.33 32.92 16.29
C THR A 64 30.38 33.11 15.19
N LYS A 65 30.21 34.20 14.44
CA LYS A 65 31.09 34.72 13.38
C LYS A 65 32.56 34.90 13.78
N ALA A 66 33.47 34.58 12.85
CA ALA A 66 34.58 35.47 12.50
C ALA A 66 35.05 35.16 11.09
N GLY A 67 35.17 36.15 10.25
CA GLY A 67 35.60 36.05 8.87
C GLY A 67 37.12 35.93 8.75
N THR A 68 37.57 35.35 7.64
CA THR A 68 38.82 35.75 6.94
C THR A 68 38.84 35.07 5.56
N THR A 69 39.05 35.90 4.57
CA THR A 69 39.23 35.58 3.16
C THR A 69 40.61 34.95 2.94
N ILE A 70 40.72 33.80 2.27
CA ILE A 70 41.90 33.41 1.50
C ILE A 70 41.46 32.50 0.35
N LYS A 71 41.80 32.87 -0.89
CA LYS A 71 41.85 32.05 -2.08
C LYS A 71 43.26 31.43 -2.14
N PRO A 72 43.44 30.16 -2.50
CA PRO A 72 43.94 29.85 -3.83
C PRO A 72 43.37 28.57 -4.50
N THR A 73 43.40 28.61 -5.79
CA THR A 73 43.16 27.60 -6.79
C THR A 73 44.07 26.41 -6.62
N THR A 74 43.49 25.20 -6.56
CA THR A 74 44.15 23.99 -7.01
C THR A 74 43.08 23.10 -7.68
N THR A 75 43.27 22.85 -8.95
CA THR A 75 42.56 21.89 -9.77
C THR A 75 42.81 20.50 -9.20
N VAL A 76 41.82 19.90 -8.56
CA VAL A 76 41.85 18.48 -8.22
C VAL A 76 40.95 17.78 -9.21
N THR A 77 41.55 17.01 -10.08
CA THR A 77 40.87 16.02 -10.91
C THR A 77 40.12 15.07 -10.01
N SER A 78 38.81 15.24 -9.92
CA SER A 78 37.93 14.31 -9.18
C SER A 78 37.75 13.06 -10.05
N THR A 79 38.58 12.04 -9.84
CA THR A 79 38.16 10.68 -10.10
C THR A 79 37.01 10.38 -9.15
N ALA A 80 35.77 10.32 -9.69
CA ALA A 80 34.64 9.85 -8.95
C ALA A 80 34.95 8.44 -8.40
N PRO A 81 34.85 8.22 -7.09
CA PRO A 81 34.91 6.86 -6.60
C PRO A 81 33.61 6.19 -7.10
N SER A 82 33.75 5.18 -7.93
CA SER A 82 32.71 4.18 -8.16
C SER A 82 32.49 3.46 -6.82
N SER A 83 31.72 4.09 -5.93
CA SER A 83 31.25 3.43 -4.73
C SER A 83 30.12 2.51 -5.15
N THR A 84 30.42 1.27 -5.43
CA THR A 84 29.48 0.16 -5.27
C THR A 84 29.18 0.04 -3.77
N ASN A 85 28.53 1.04 -3.20
CA ASN A 85 27.87 0.89 -1.91
C ASN A 85 26.69 -0.06 -2.14
N SER A 86 26.90 -1.34 -1.84
CA SER A 86 25.81 -2.28 -1.66
C SER A 86 24.88 -1.67 -0.63
N LEU A 87 23.72 -1.13 -1.08
CA LEU A 87 22.69 -0.60 -0.19
C LEU A 87 22.18 -1.65 0.80
N CYS A 88 22.48 -2.91 0.53
CA CYS A 88 22.20 -4.04 1.37
C CYS A 88 23.50 -4.62 1.92
N SER A 89 23.70 -4.54 3.24
CA SER A 89 24.79 -5.20 3.95
C SER A 89 24.29 -6.50 4.58
N GLY A 90 25.10 -7.56 4.54
CA GLY A 90 24.82 -8.84 5.21
C GLY A 90 24.14 -9.89 4.32
N SER A 91 23.82 -11.04 4.91
CA SER A 91 23.06 -12.11 4.25
C SER A 91 21.59 -11.70 4.12
N LEU A 92 21.09 -11.62 2.90
CA LEU A 92 19.73 -11.24 2.60
C LEU A 92 18.88 -12.49 2.40
N THR A 93 17.70 -12.52 3.04
CA THR A 93 16.69 -13.53 2.75
C THR A 93 16.03 -13.19 1.43
N LYS A 94 16.10 -14.06 0.43
CA LYS A 94 15.38 -13.85 -0.84
C LYS A 94 13.87 -13.81 -0.58
N PHE A 95 13.17 -12.87 -1.21
CA PHE A 95 11.71 -12.83 -1.16
C PHE A 95 11.12 -14.12 -1.74
N LYS A 96 10.09 -14.64 -1.07
CA LYS A 96 9.34 -15.80 -1.57
C LYS A 96 8.44 -15.41 -2.74
N TYR A 97 7.86 -14.21 -2.67
CA TYR A 97 6.95 -13.67 -3.65
C TYR A 97 7.44 -12.31 -4.11
N PHE A 98 7.63 -12.15 -5.40
CA PHE A 98 8.05 -10.88 -5.98
C PHE A 98 7.36 -10.67 -7.31
N GLY A 99 6.62 -9.55 -7.44
CA GLY A 99 5.89 -9.33 -8.66
C GLY A 99 5.15 -8.00 -8.74
N ALA A 100 4.03 -8.02 -9.42
CA ALA A 100 3.25 -6.83 -9.70
C ALA A 100 1.74 -7.09 -9.65
N SER A 101 0.98 -6.04 -9.34
CA SER A 101 -0.45 -6.00 -9.59
C SER A 101 -0.72 -5.90 -11.08
N GLN A 102 -1.59 -6.77 -11.58
CA GLN A 102 -2.07 -6.80 -12.97
C GLN A 102 -3.46 -6.17 -12.99
N SER A 103 -3.50 -4.84 -12.93
CA SER A 103 -4.69 -4.02 -12.83
C SER A 103 -5.43 -3.95 -14.18
N CYS A 104 -6.65 -3.51 -14.20
CA CYS A 104 -7.59 -3.19 -15.27
C CYS A 104 -8.87 -4.04 -15.28
N ALA A 105 -8.96 -5.18 -14.59
CA ALA A 105 -10.22 -5.93 -14.51
C ALA A 105 -11.21 -5.29 -13.51
N GLU A 106 -10.72 -4.49 -12.56
CA GLU A 106 -11.50 -3.68 -11.62
C GLU A 106 -11.98 -2.35 -12.19
N PHE A 107 -11.40 -1.87 -13.30
CA PHE A 107 -11.72 -0.56 -13.89
C PHE A 107 -13.19 -0.41 -14.28
N GLY A 108 -13.65 0.84 -14.40
CA GLY A 108 -15.04 1.14 -14.77
C GLY A 108 -16.04 0.75 -13.68
N GLU A 109 -15.74 1.01 -12.44
CA GLU A 109 -16.54 0.68 -11.25
C GLU A 109 -17.95 1.29 -11.28
N THR A 110 -18.16 2.37 -12.05
CA THR A 110 -19.47 2.99 -12.27
C THR A 110 -20.29 2.31 -13.37
N LYS A 111 -19.73 1.32 -14.07
CA LYS A 111 -20.33 0.59 -15.18
C LYS A 111 -20.53 -0.89 -14.81
N ILE A 112 -21.68 -1.23 -14.26
CA ILE A 112 -22.02 -2.59 -13.85
C ILE A 112 -23.14 -3.13 -14.74
N PRO A 113 -22.96 -4.30 -15.37
CA PRO A 113 -21.79 -5.20 -15.34
C PRO A 113 -20.57 -4.70 -16.13
N GLY A 114 -20.71 -3.67 -16.95
CA GLY A 114 -19.68 -3.19 -17.87
C GLY A 114 -19.47 -4.15 -19.07
N VAL A 115 -18.70 -3.68 -20.04
CA VAL A 115 -18.38 -4.39 -21.27
C VAL A 115 -16.88 -4.68 -21.33
N LEU A 116 -16.53 -5.94 -21.49
CA LEU A 116 -15.13 -6.38 -21.64
C LEU A 116 -14.46 -5.65 -22.81
N ASN A 117 -13.24 -5.19 -22.60
CA ASN A 117 -12.42 -4.39 -23.52
C ASN A 117 -12.98 -2.98 -23.83
N THR A 118 -13.99 -2.54 -23.07
CA THR A 118 -14.55 -1.18 -23.14
C THR A 118 -14.54 -0.51 -21.78
N ASP A 119 -15.10 -1.16 -20.76
CA ASP A 119 -15.16 -0.64 -19.40
C ASP A 119 -14.10 -1.29 -18.48
N TYR A 120 -13.68 -2.50 -18.80
CA TYR A 120 -12.62 -3.24 -18.10
C TYR A 120 -11.93 -4.22 -19.06
N THR A 121 -10.76 -4.72 -18.66
CA THR A 121 -10.05 -5.76 -19.42
C THR A 121 -9.25 -6.67 -18.51
N TRP A 122 -8.96 -7.90 -18.97
CA TRP A 122 -8.05 -8.80 -18.27
C TRP A 122 -6.60 -8.53 -18.66
N PRO A 123 -5.64 -8.89 -17.79
CA PRO A 123 -4.21 -8.79 -18.09
C PRO A 123 -3.81 -9.48 -19.38
N ALA A 124 -2.90 -8.86 -20.12
CA ALA A 124 -2.34 -9.47 -21.32
C ALA A 124 -1.38 -10.63 -20.94
N GLN A 125 -1.58 -11.80 -21.52
CA GLN A 125 -0.71 -12.96 -21.28
C GLN A 125 0.75 -12.66 -21.64
N THR A 126 0.99 -11.89 -22.69
CA THR A 126 2.31 -11.45 -23.11
C THR A 126 3.00 -10.54 -22.10
N SER A 127 2.25 -9.71 -21.37
CA SER A 127 2.77 -8.90 -20.27
C SER A 127 3.26 -9.80 -19.13
N ILE A 128 2.44 -10.75 -18.69
CA ILE A 128 2.78 -11.72 -17.66
C ILE A 128 4.06 -12.47 -18.04
N ASP A 129 4.15 -12.96 -19.30
CA ASP A 129 5.33 -13.69 -19.81
C ASP A 129 6.61 -12.85 -19.73
N GLN A 130 6.53 -11.59 -20.17
CA GLN A 130 7.68 -10.71 -20.15
C GLN A 130 8.14 -10.36 -18.72
N LEU A 131 7.20 -10.20 -17.78
CA LEU A 131 7.53 -9.94 -16.38
C LEU A 131 8.07 -11.20 -15.68
N MET A 132 7.52 -12.37 -15.97
CA MET A 132 8.08 -13.66 -15.50
C MET A 132 9.50 -13.87 -16.03
N ALA A 133 9.76 -13.57 -17.29
CA ALA A 133 11.09 -13.67 -17.89
C ALA A 133 12.13 -12.73 -17.24
N LYS A 134 11.67 -11.70 -16.52
CA LYS A 134 12.52 -10.80 -15.73
C LYS A 134 12.73 -11.26 -14.28
N GLY A 135 12.08 -12.34 -13.86
CA GLY A 135 12.24 -12.94 -12.53
C GLY A 135 11.01 -12.82 -11.63
N MET A 136 9.93 -12.18 -12.06
CA MET A 136 8.70 -12.10 -11.27
C MET A 136 8.02 -13.46 -11.17
N ASN A 137 7.59 -13.82 -9.98
CA ASN A 137 6.90 -15.08 -9.70
C ASN A 137 5.52 -14.90 -9.03
N PHE A 138 5.08 -13.65 -8.85
CA PHE A 138 3.85 -13.29 -8.16
C PHE A 138 3.07 -12.24 -8.96
N PHE A 139 1.75 -12.41 -9.06
CA PHE A 139 0.86 -11.44 -9.70
C PHE A 139 -0.40 -11.28 -8.86
N ARG A 140 -0.68 -10.06 -8.43
CA ARG A 140 -1.94 -9.69 -7.79
C ARG A 140 -2.93 -9.32 -8.88
N ILE A 141 -4.15 -9.85 -8.82
CA ILE A 141 -5.17 -9.70 -9.85
C ILE A 141 -6.36 -8.97 -9.25
N PRO A 142 -6.36 -7.62 -9.31
CA PRO A 142 -7.52 -6.83 -8.94
C PRO A 142 -8.73 -7.18 -9.79
N PHE A 143 -9.90 -7.31 -9.14
CA PHE A 143 -11.18 -7.51 -9.81
C PHE A 143 -12.30 -6.80 -9.05
N LEU A 144 -13.39 -6.45 -9.74
CA LEU A 144 -14.52 -5.78 -9.13
C LEU A 144 -15.55 -6.79 -8.64
N VAL A 145 -15.91 -6.72 -7.34
CA VAL A 145 -16.85 -7.68 -6.72
C VAL A 145 -18.22 -7.62 -7.38
N GLU A 146 -18.72 -6.43 -7.74
CA GLU A 146 -20.05 -6.25 -8.37
C GLU A 146 -20.17 -6.90 -9.75
N ARG A 147 -19.03 -7.13 -10.43
CA ARG A 147 -19.02 -7.91 -11.68
C ARG A 147 -19.03 -9.39 -11.42
N LEU A 148 -18.31 -9.83 -10.39
CA LEU A 148 -18.28 -11.25 -10.00
C LEU A 148 -19.58 -11.66 -9.33
N VAL A 149 -20.11 -10.83 -8.45
CA VAL A 149 -21.42 -11.03 -7.78
C VAL A 149 -22.32 -9.87 -8.16
N PRO A 150 -23.20 -10.02 -9.15
CA PRO A 150 -24.12 -8.96 -9.52
C PRO A 150 -24.93 -8.45 -8.33
N PRO A 151 -25.12 -7.12 -8.17
CA PRO A 151 -25.84 -6.55 -7.01
C PRO A 151 -27.22 -7.17 -6.73
N ALA A 152 -27.93 -7.60 -7.77
CA ALA A 152 -29.22 -8.28 -7.63
C ALA A 152 -29.16 -9.60 -6.85
N ASN A 153 -27.98 -10.23 -6.79
CA ASN A 153 -27.78 -11.51 -6.10
C ASN A 153 -27.37 -11.32 -4.62
N GLY A 154 -26.99 -10.08 -4.21
CA GLY A 154 -26.38 -9.83 -2.91
C GLY A 154 -24.98 -10.43 -2.77
N LEU A 155 -24.14 -9.90 -1.86
CA LEU A 155 -22.71 -10.22 -1.73
C LEU A 155 -22.41 -11.72 -1.63
N GLY A 156 -23.23 -12.48 -0.92
CA GLY A 156 -23.07 -13.96 -0.80
C GLY A 156 -23.78 -14.76 -1.90
N GLY A 157 -24.24 -14.09 -2.97
CA GLY A 157 -25.04 -14.69 -4.04
C GLY A 157 -24.23 -15.43 -5.11
N ALA A 158 -24.94 -15.84 -6.17
CA ALA A 158 -24.35 -16.55 -7.30
C ALA A 158 -23.41 -15.65 -8.11
N PHE A 159 -22.31 -16.21 -8.59
CA PHE A 159 -21.34 -15.55 -9.44
C PHE A 159 -21.82 -15.43 -10.88
N ASP A 160 -21.48 -14.30 -11.52
CA ASP A 160 -21.50 -14.19 -12.97
C ASP A 160 -20.46 -15.15 -13.57
N GLN A 161 -20.91 -16.09 -14.37
CA GLN A 161 -20.04 -17.15 -14.89
C GLN A 161 -19.07 -16.65 -15.96
N THR A 162 -19.42 -15.60 -16.67
CA THR A 162 -18.56 -15.00 -17.70
C THR A 162 -17.38 -14.28 -17.05
N TYR A 163 -17.65 -13.48 -16.03
CA TYR A 163 -16.59 -12.77 -15.31
C TYR A 163 -15.70 -13.74 -14.49
N LEU A 164 -16.31 -14.73 -13.84
CA LEU A 164 -15.58 -15.80 -13.14
C LEU A 164 -14.67 -16.59 -14.11
N ALA A 165 -15.12 -16.86 -15.32
CA ALA A 165 -14.30 -17.56 -16.33
C ALA A 165 -13.08 -16.70 -16.73
N GLY A 166 -13.22 -15.38 -16.86
CA GLY A 166 -12.11 -14.46 -17.11
C GLY A 166 -11.07 -14.45 -15.99
N LEU A 167 -11.53 -14.33 -14.74
CA LEU A 167 -10.67 -14.42 -13.55
C LEU A 167 -9.94 -15.76 -13.51
N THR A 168 -10.68 -16.86 -13.66
CA THR A 168 -10.13 -18.22 -13.63
C THR A 168 -9.10 -18.45 -14.73
N SER A 169 -9.37 -17.95 -15.95
CA SER A 169 -8.43 -18.04 -17.08
C SER A 169 -7.12 -17.32 -16.79
N THR A 170 -7.19 -16.10 -16.25
CA THR A 170 -6.01 -15.31 -15.87
C THR A 170 -5.20 -15.99 -14.77
N VAL A 171 -5.87 -16.45 -13.72
CA VAL A 171 -5.25 -17.18 -12.61
C VAL A 171 -4.56 -18.47 -13.11
N ASN A 172 -5.25 -19.27 -13.90
CA ASN A 172 -4.69 -20.51 -14.43
C ASN A 172 -3.51 -20.26 -15.39
N TYR A 173 -3.55 -19.19 -16.17
CA TYR A 173 -2.42 -18.83 -17.03
C TYR A 173 -1.13 -18.60 -16.25
N ILE A 174 -1.22 -17.86 -15.13
CA ILE A 174 -0.10 -17.58 -14.24
C ILE A 174 0.38 -18.86 -13.54
N THR A 175 -0.55 -19.58 -12.94
CA THR A 175 -0.20 -20.72 -12.08
C THR A 175 0.29 -21.93 -12.85
N ASN A 176 -0.21 -22.18 -14.07
CA ASN A 176 0.30 -23.22 -14.97
C ASN A 176 1.75 -22.97 -15.43
N LYS A 177 2.24 -21.73 -15.31
CA LYS A 177 3.64 -21.36 -15.57
C LYS A 177 4.51 -21.38 -14.30
N GLY A 178 3.95 -21.83 -13.18
CA GLY A 178 4.65 -21.92 -11.90
C GLY A 178 4.65 -20.62 -11.09
N GLY A 179 3.97 -19.55 -11.55
CA GLY A 179 3.76 -18.33 -10.81
C GLY A 179 2.68 -18.46 -9.75
N TYR A 180 2.59 -17.47 -8.86
CA TYR A 180 1.54 -17.30 -7.88
C TYR A 180 0.57 -16.21 -8.30
N ALA A 181 -0.72 -16.46 -8.14
CA ALA A 181 -1.78 -15.49 -8.43
C ALA A 181 -2.55 -15.15 -7.15
N ALA A 182 -2.45 -13.90 -6.68
CA ALA A 182 -3.29 -13.40 -5.61
C ALA A 182 -4.58 -12.85 -6.22
N ILE A 183 -5.73 -13.38 -5.81
CA ILE A 183 -7.04 -12.88 -6.22
C ILE A 183 -7.48 -11.80 -5.26
N ASP A 184 -7.66 -10.60 -5.78
CA ASP A 184 -7.88 -9.35 -5.02
C ASP A 184 -9.24 -8.75 -5.35
N PRO A 185 -10.23 -8.88 -4.45
CA PRO A 185 -11.46 -8.07 -4.51
C PRO A 185 -11.12 -6.59 -4.28
N HIS A 186 -11.03 -5.78 -5.35
CA HIS A 186 -10.51 -4.42 -5.28
C HIS A 186 -11.60 -3.39 -4.92
N ASN A 187 -12.23 -3.55 -3.77
CA ASN A 187 -13.49 -2.88 -3.43
C ASN A 187 -13.49 -2.06 -2.14
N TYR A 188 -12.34 -1.81 -1.51
CA TYR A 188 -12.23 -0.92 -0.34
C TYR A 188 -13.16 -1.27 0.83
N MET A 189 -13.48 -2.56 1.00
CA MET A 189 -14.48 -3.10 1.93
C MET A 189 -15.90 -2.56 1.64
N ARG A 190 -16.22 -2.36 0.36
CA ARG A 190 -17.54 -1.90 -0.11
C ARG A 190 -18.12 -2.87 -1.13
N TYR A 191 -19.44 -2.87 -1.19
CA TYR A 191 -20.20 -3.60 -2.20
C TYR A 191 -21.46 -2.81 -2.54
N ASN A 192 -21.71 -2.61 -3.83
CA ASN A 192 -22.84 -1.80 -4.34
C ASN A 192 -22.91 -0.40 -3.67
N GLY A 193 -21.74 0.25 -3.54
CA GLY A 193 -21.59 1.58 -2.96
C GLY A 193 -21.70 1.67 -1.44
N ALA A 194 -22.06 0.58 -0.73
CA ALA A 194 -22.20 0.55 0.72
C ALA A 194 -21.03 -0.18 1.40
N ILE A 195 -20.67 0.26 2.61
CA ILE A 195 -19.70 -0.45 3.46
C ILE A 195 -20.24 -1.84 3.79
N ILE A 196 -19.43 -2.87 3.62
CA ILE A 196 -19.73 -4.25 4.03
C ILE A 196 -19.68 -4.29 5.56
N THR A 197 -20.82 -4.60 6.19
CA THR A 197 -20.94 -4.73 7.66
C THR A 197 -21.31 -6.14 8.10
N SER A 198 -21.89 -6.94 7.20
CA SER A 198 -22.31 -8.31 7.48
C SER A 198 -21.13 -9.27 7.38
N THR A 199 -20.62 -9.73 8.52
CA THR A 199 -19.60 -10.79 8.57
C THR A 199 -20.12 -12.10 7.98
N THR A 200 -21.42 -12.37 8.06
CA THR A 200 -22.07 -13.57 7.51
C THR A 200 -22.04 -13.57 5.98
N ASP A 201 -22.44 -12.45 5.35
CA ASP A 201 -22.46 -12.36 3.89
C ASP A 201 -21.05 -12.33 3.32
N PHE A 202 -20.12 -11.65 4.00
CA PHE A 202 -18.72 -11.63 3.61
C PHE A 202 -18.06 -13.01 3.75
N ALA A 203 -18.35 -13.74 4.82
CA ALA A 203 -17.92 -15.12 4.98
C ALA A 203 -18.48 -16.02 3.87
N LYS A 204 -19.77 -15.84 3.48
CA LYS A 204 -20.37 -16.60 2.40
C LYS A 204 -19.72 -16.30 1.05
N PHE A 205 -19.45 -15.02 0.75
CA PHE A 205 -18.67 -14.61 -0.43
C PHE A 205 -17.33 -15.36 -0.48
N TRP A 206 -16.56 -15.36 0.61
CA TRP A 206 -15.28 -16.02 0.66
C TRP A 206 -15.37 -17.55 0.62
N THR A 207 -16.42 -18.15 1.21
CA THR A 207 -16.69 -19.59 1.04
C THR A 207 -16.89 -19.94 -0.43
N ASN A 208 -17.69 -19.16 -1.13
CA ASN A 208 -17.98 -19.37 -2.54
C ASN A 208 -16.72 -19.18 -3.40
N LEU A 209 -15.98 -18.09 -3.21
CA LEU A 209 -14.80 -17.77 -4.01
C LEU A 209 -13.64 -18.74 -3.73
N ALA A 210 -13.33 -19.02 -2.48
CA ALA A 210 -12.28 -19.97 -2.13
C ALA A 210 -12.57 -21.37 -2.65
N SER A 211 -13.83 -21.80 -2.68
CA SER A 211 -14.22 -23.08 -3.24
C SER A 211 -13.88 -23.24 -4.73
N GLN A 212 -13.81 -22.14 -5.49
CA GLN A 212 -13.42 -22.19 -6.91
C GLN A 212 -11.91 -22.47 -7.08
N PHE A 213 -11.08 -22.02 -6.12
CA PHE A 213 -9.63 -22.01 -6.27
C PHE A 213 -8.87 -22.89 -5.27
N LYS A 214 -9.56 -23.53 -4.30
CA LYS A 214 -8.91 -24.29 -3.21
C LYS A 214 -8.03 -25.47 -3.66
N SER A 215 -8.22 -25.98 -4.86
CA SER A 215 -7.38 -27.04 -5.43
C SER A 215 -6.11 -26.53 -6.09
N ASN A 216 -5.97 -25.24 -6.32
CA ASN A 216 -4.80 -24.63 -6.94
C ASN A 216 -3.87 -24.06 -5.86
N SER A 217 -2.81 -24.77 -5.52
CA SER A 217 -1.86 -24.40 -4.47
C SER A 217 -1.05 -23.11 -4.76
N HIS A 218 -1.09 -22.62 -5.99
CA HIS A 218 -0.42 -21.37 -6.40
C HIS A 218 -1.35 -20.15 -6.35
N VAL A 219 -2.61 -20.33 -5.93
CA VAL A 219 -3.49 -19.19 -5.62
C VAL A 219 -3.18 -18.66 -4.22
N ILE A 220 -3.30 -17.36 -4.06
CA ILE A 220 -3.24 -16.65 -2.78
C ILE A 220 -4.56 -15.89 -2.63
N PHE A 221 -5.14 -15.90 -1.45
CA PHE A 221 -6.39 -15.21 -1.15
C PHE A 221 -6.07 -13.87 -0.49
N ASP A 222 -6.25 -12.79 -1.22
CA ASP A 222 -6.19 -11.43 -0.71
C ASP A 222 -7.61 -11.01 -0.33
N ILE A 223 -7.83 -10.72 0.96
CA ILE A 223 -9.20 -10.67 1.49
C ILE A 223 -9.99 -9.49 0.92
N MET A 224 -9.42 -8.32 0.86
CA MET A 224 -10.08 -7.11 0.35
C MET A 224 -9.11 -5.94 0.26
N ASN A 225 -8.98 -5.36 -0.94
CA ASN A 225 -8.17 -4.16 -1.15
C ASN A 225 -8.59 -2.99 -0.25
N GLU A 226 -7.65 -2.43 0.46
CA GLU A 226 -7.64 -1.10 1.06
C GLU A 226 -8.92 -0.67 1.80
N PRO A 227 -9.38 -1.39 2.81
CA PRO A 227 -10.47 -0.91 3.63
C PRO A 227 -10.18 0.50 4.18
N ASN A 228 -11.14 1.42 4.06
CA ASN A 228 -10.95 2.78 4.57
C ASN A 228 -12.27 3.39 5.06
N GLY A 229 -12.18 4.36 5.99
CA GLY A 229 -13.35 4.99 6.58
C GLY A 229 -14.19 4.04 7.45
N ILE A 230 -13.59 2.96 7.95
CA ILE A 230 -14.21 1.91 8.76
C ILE A 230 -13.34 1.70 10.00
N ALA A 231 -13.94 1.43 11.15
CA ALA A 231 -13.18 1.17 12.38
C ALA A 231 -12.30 -0.08 12.23
N ALA A 232 -11.07 -0.03 12.76
CA ALA A 232 -10.13 -1.15 12.68
C ALA A 232 -10.69 -2.47 13.26
N SER A 233 -11.52 -2.39 14.31
CA SER A 233 -12.22 -3.54 14.89
C SER A 233 -13.19 -4.21 13.93
N ASP A 234 -13.91 -3.42 13.12
CA ASP A 234 -14.90 -3.95 12.19
C ASP A 234 -14.21 -4.58 10.98
N VAL A 235 -13.14 -3.94 10.47
CA VAL A 235 -12.30 -4.52 9.43
C VAL A 235 -11.64 -5.83 9.91
N PHE A 236 -11.14 -5.87 11.14
CA PHE A 236 -10.63 -7.09 11.75
C PHE A 236 -11.70 -8.20 11.81
N ASN A 237 -12.91 -7.90 12.26
CA ASN A 237 -14.00 -8.89 12.35
C ASN A 237 -14.35 -9.48 10.97
N LEU A 238 -14.39 -8.65 9.93
CA LEU A 238 -14.61 -9.09 8.56
C LEU A 238 -13.46 -9.97 8.05
N ASN A 239 -12.21 -9.57 8.28
CA ASN A 239 -11.04 -10.38 7.92
C ASN A 239 -11.06 -11.74 8.65
N GLN A 240 -11.33 -11.78 9.96
CA GLN A 240 -11.39 -13.04 10.70
C GLN A 240 -12.53 -13.95 10.20
N ALA A 241 -13.67 -13.37 9.83
CA ALA A 241 -14.78 -14.12 9.25
C ALA A 241 -14.39 -14.72 7.88
N ALA A 242 -13.70 -13.96 7.04
CA ALA A 242 -13.18 -14.43 5.75
C ALA A 242 -12.13 -15.54 5.92
N VAL A 243 -11.17 -15.40 6.84
CA VAL A 243 -10.18 -16.44 7.16
C VAL A 243 -10.87 -17.74 7.55
N ASN A 244 -11.82 -17.67 8.48
CA ASN A 244 -12.57 -18.83 8.93
C ASN A 244 -13.35 -19.50 7.77
N ALA A 245 -13.97 -18.69 6.90
CA ALA A 245 -14.71 -19.15 5.75
C ALA A 245 -13.81 -19.85 4.71
N ILE A 246 -12.68 -19.24 4.36
CA ILE A 246 -11.68 -19.82 3.45
C ILE A 246 -11.20 -21.16 3.99
N ARG A 247 -10.80 -21.23 5.26
CA ARG A 247 -10.33 -22.46 5.88
C ARG A 247 -11.43 -23.54 6.01
N GLY A 248 -12.66 -23.10 6.23
CA GLY A 248 -13.84 -23.98 6.23
C GLY A 248 -14.07 -24.72 4.92
N THR A 249 -13.57 -24.22 3.79
CA THR A 249 -13.62 -24.92 2.50
C THR A 249 -12.59 -26.06 2.37
N GLY A 250 -11.62 -26.12 3.28
CA GLY A 250 -10.43 -26.99 3.19
C GLY A 250 -9.26 -26.35 2.43
N ALA A 251 -9.35 -25.08 2.05
CA ALA A 251 -8.26 -24.35 1.41
C ALA A 251 -7.07 -24.14 2.37
N THR A 252 -5.85 -24.38 1.87
CA THR A 252 -4.60 -24.30 2.66
C THR A 252 -3.66 -23.19 2.22
N GLN A 253 -3.99 -22.47 1.16
CA GLN A 253 -3.18 -21.42 0.54
C GLN A 253 -2.90 -20.27 1.50
N LEU A 254 -1.88 -19.45 1.18
CA LEU A 254 -1.61 -18.21 1.87
C LEU A 254 -2.84 -17.28 1.79
N ILE A 255 -3.16 -16.65 2.91
CA ILE A 255 -4.14 -15.58 3.01
C ILE A 255 -3.41 -14.28 3.28
N LEU A 256 -3.80 -13.21 2.62
CA LEU A 256 -3.36 -11.85 2.87
C LEU A 256 -4.52 -11.08 3.51
N ALA A 257 -4.26 -10.44 4.64
CA ALA A 257 -5.26 -9.72 5.42
C ALA A 257 -4.90 -8.24 5.53
N GLU A 258 -5.81 -7.37 5.18
CA GLU A 258 -5.61 -5.93 5.13
C GLU A 258 -6.36 -5.20 6.24
N GLY A 259 -5.73 -4.11 6.75
CA GLY A 259 -6.31 -3.23 7.76
C GLY A 259 -7.10 -2.07 7.17
N THR A 260 -7.68 -1.24 8.05
CA THR A 260 -8.29 0.04 7.66
C THR A 260 -7.24 1.10 7.28
N SER A 261 -7.68 2.29 6.89
CA SER A 261 -6.81 3.42 6.47
C SER A 261 -5.89 3.03 5.30
N TRP A 262 -6.51 2.41 4.26
CA TRP A 262 -5.82 1.93 3.06
C TRP A 262 -4.67 0.97 3.39
N THR A 263 -4.82 0.20 4.47
CA THR A 263 -3.81 -0.76 4.97
C THR A 263 -2.37 -0.21 5.04
N GLY A 264 -2.23 1.11 5.22
CA GLY A 264 -0.95 1.82 5.17
C GLY A 264 0.05 1.32 6.22
N ALA A 265 1.27 0.96 5.77
CA ALA A 265 2.31 0.49 6.68
C ALA A 265 2.76 1.58 7.68
N TRP A 266 2.92 2.82 7.20
CA TRP A 266 3.31 3.95 8.07
C TRP A 266 2.24 4.35 9.08
N SER A 267 0.96 4.07 8.77
CA SER A 267 -0.18 4.37 9.63
C SER A 267 -0.70 3.14 10.40
N TRP A 268 -0.04 2.00 10.30
CA TRP A 268 -0.52 0.74 10.87
C TRP A 268 -0.88 0.83 12.35
N THR A 269 -0.02 1.45 13.14
CA THR A 269 -0.26 1.64 14.58
C THR A 269 -1.28 2.76 14.84
N SER A 270 -1.14 3.90 14.18
CA SER A 270 -1.98 5.09 14.44
C SER A 270 -3.43 4.93 13.99
N SER A 271 -3.71 4.09 12.99
CA SER A 271 -5.06 3.76 12.53
C SER A 271 -5.82 2.81 13.46
N GLY A 272 -5.14 2.22 14.45
CA GLY A 272 -5.71 1.20 15.33
C GLY A 272 -5.58 -0.24 14.81
N ASN A 273 -5.05 -0.44 13.61
CA ASN A 273 -4.83 -1.77 13.02
C ASN A 273 -3.94 -2.64 13.92
N ALA A 274 -2.84 -2.08 14.43
CA ALA A 274 -1.92 -2.79 15.32
C ALA A 274 -2.62 -3.38 16.56
N ALA A 275 -3.57 -2.65 17.13
CA ALA A 275 -4.34 -3.11 18.29
C ALA A 275 -5.37 -4.17 17.93
N ALA A 276 -6.06 -4.02 16.79
CA ALA A 276 -7.10 -4.93 16.34
C ALA A 276 -6.52 -6.26 15.83
N PHE A 277 -5.53 -6.21 14.94
CA PHE A 277 -5.02 -7.37 14.21
C PHE A 277 -4.08 -8.27 15.00
N LYS A 278 -3.58 -7.85 16.17
CA LYS A 278 -2.76 -8.74 17.03
C LYS A 278 -3.45 -10.05 17.42
N ASN A 279 -4.77 -10.10 17.34
CA ASN A 279 -5.58 -11.28 17.66
C ASN A 279 -6.02 -12.09 16.43
N LEU A 280 -5.62 -11.69 15.22
CA LEU A 280 -5.95 -12.41 13.99
C LEU A 280 -5.41 -13.85 14.07
N LYS A 281 -6.27 -14.81 13.73
CA LYS A 281 -5.94 -16.23 13.84
C LYS A 281 -6.24 -16.95 12.54
N ASP A 282 -5.29 -17.76 12.13
CA ASP A 282 -5.44 -18.75 11.09
C ASP A 282 -5.05 -20.12 11.67
N PRO A 283 -5.92 -21.14 11.64
CA PRO A 283 -5.62 -22.45 12.21
C PRO A 283 -4.43 -23.15 11.53
N LEU A 284 -4.08 -22.76 10.31
CA LEU A 284 -2.93 -23.29 9.57
C LEU A 284 -1.67 -22.43 9.73
N ASN A 285 -1.77 -21.28 10.41
CA ASN A 285 -0.69 -20.30 10.53
C ASN A 285 -0.07 -19.93 9.16
N ASN A 286 -0.89 -19.88 8.10
CA ASN A 286 -0.49 -19.53 6.75
C ASN A 286 -1.21 -18.26 6.28
N ILE A 287 -1.01 -17.19 7.05
CA ILE A 287 -1.54 -15.85 6.85
C ILE A 287 -0.42 -14.82 6.95
N ALA A 288 -0.52 -13.77 6.16
CA ALA A 288 0.33 -12.58 6.30
C ALA A 288 -0.54 -11.32 6.40
N ILE A 289 -0.01 -10.29 7.04
CA ILE A 289 -0.60 -8.96 7.02
C ILE A 289 -0.14 -8.27 5.76
N GLU A 290 -1.09 -7.93 4.90
CA GLU A 290 -0.83 -7.13 3.72
C GLU A 290 -0.90 -5.65 4.06
N MET A 291 0.11 -4.93 3.62
CA MET A 291 0.22 -3.48 3.82
C MET A 291 0.61 -2.82 2.52
N HIS A 292 0.12 -1.60 2.31
CA HIS A 292 0.45 -0.76 1.17
C HIS A 292 1.34 0.39 1.61
N GLN A 293 2.27 0.84 0.74
CA GLN A 293 3.09 1.98 1.05
C GLN A 293 3.58 2.70 -0.19
N TYR A 294 3.11 3.91 -0.38
CA TYR A 294 3.63 4.84 -1.39
C TYR A 294 4.62 5.83 -0.79
N LEU A 295 5.41 6.51 -1.65
CA LEU A 295 6.63 7.21 -1.27
C LEU A 295 6.53 8.73 -1.43
N ASP A 296 5.41 9.22 -1.93
CA ASP A 296 5.09 10.64 -2.06
C ASP A 296 4.71 11.27 -0.71
N SER A 297 4.47 12.58 -0.69
CA SER A 297 4.35 13.37 0.54
C SER A 297 3.26 12.90 1.48
N ASP A 298 2.10 12.54 0.95
CA ASP A 298 0.94 12.07 1.72
C ASP A 298 0.76 10.54 1.71
N GLY A 299 1.61 9.82 0.96
CA GLY A 299 1.57 8.36 0.85
C GLY A 299 0.45 7.84 -0.04
N SER A 300 -0.16 8.69 -0.85
CA SER A 300 -1.31 8.34 -1.71
C SER A 300 -0.92 7.63 -3.01
N GLY A 301 0.35 7.70 -3.43
CA GLY A 301 0.79 7.19 -4.73
C GLY A 301 0.34 8.01 -5.93
N THR A 302 -0.05 9.26 -5.71
CA THR A 302 -0.50 10.18 -6.78
C THR A 302 0.63 11.01 -7.38
N SER A 303 1.81 11.03 -6.75
CA SER A 303 2.99 11.75 -7.21
C SER A 303 4.19 10.82 -7.42
N GLY A 304 4.92 11.04 -8.52
CA GLY A 304 6.19 10.37 -8.82
C GLY A 304 7.38 10.88 -8.04
N THR A 305 7.19 11.83 -7.09
CA THR A 305 8.26 12.42 -6.28
C THR A 305 8.29 11.79 -4.90
N CYS A 306 9.41 11.15 -4.56
CA CYS A 306 9.61 10.58 -3.23
C CYS A 306 10.04 11.63 -2.22
N VAL A 307 9.57 11.53 -0.97
CA VAL A 307 9.90 12.44 0.13
C VAL A 307 11.42 12.48 0.38
N SER A 308 12.06 11.32 0.36
CA SER A 308 13.51 11.18 0.52
C SER A 308 14.01 9.89 -0.15
N SER A 309 15.33 9.72 -0.22
CA SER A 309 15.96 8.49 -0.71
C SER A 309 15.90 7.32 0.28
N THR A 310 15.31 7.51 1.46
CA THR A 310 15.20 6.50 2.53
C THR A 310 13.76 6.25 2.98
N ILE A 311 12.80 6.98 2.39
CA ILE A 311 11.40 7.06 2.88
C ILE A 311 10.71 5.71 2.98
N LEU A 312 10.95 4.74 2.08
CA LEU A 312 10.30 3.43 2.16
C LEU A 312 10.76 2.68 3.42
N ALA A 313 12.06 2.63 3.70
CA ALA A 313 12.58 1.99 4.90
C ALA A 313 12.04 2.65 6.17
N GLU A 314 11.95 3.98 6.19
CA GLU A 314 11.41 4.78 7.29
C GLU A 314 9.94 4.45 7.55
N ARG A 315 9.11 4.44 6.49
CA ARG A 315 7.68 4.18 6.60
C ARG A 315 7.34 2.73 6.97
N LEU A 316 8.20 1.77 6.63
CA LEU A 316 8.03 0.36 6.99
C LEU A 316 8.53 0.01 8.41
N ALA A 317 9.30 0.87 9.06
CA ALA A 317 10.00 0.55 10.30
C ALA A 317 9.07 0.15 11.45
N ASP A 318 8.01 0.93 11.69
CA ASP A 318 7.03 0.68 12.75
C ASP A 318 6.23 -0.61 12.50
N ALA A 319 5.71 -0.76 11.28
CA ALA A 319 5.02 -1.97 10.85
C ALA A 319 5.90 -3.21 10.96
N THR A 320 7.18 -3.12 10.56
CA THR A 320 8.15 -4.23 10.69
C THR A 320 8.37 -4.61 12.17
N SER A 321 8.46 -3.62 13.04
CA SER A 321 8.60 -3.85 14.49
C SER A 321 7.37 -4.54 15.07
N TRP A 322 6.18 -4.10 14.67
CA TRP A 322 4.92 -4.71 15.08
C TRP A 322 4.77 -6.16 14.58
N LEU A 323 5.12 -6.43 13.32
CA LEU A 323 5.11 -7.80 12.75
C LEU A 323 6.00 -8.74 13.58
N LYS A 324 7.22 -8.31 13.91
CA LYS A 324 8.15 -9.07 14.75
C LYS A 324 7.58 -9.33 16.16
N ALA A 325 7.08 -8.28 16.80
CA ALA A 325 6.57 -8.35 18.17
C ALA A 325 5.35 -9.28 18.32
N ASN A 326 4.55 -9.42 17.25
CA ASN A 326 3.33 -10.23 17.24
C ASN A 326 3.47 -11.55 16.45
N ASN A 327 4.69 -11.90 16.03
CA ASN A 327 5.00 -13.13 15.28
C ASN A 327 4.18 -13.27 13.98
N PHE A 328 3.91 -12.16 13.29
CA PHE A 328 3.29 -12.16 11.98
C PHE A 328 4.33 -12.05 10.86
N LYS A 329 3.93 -12.50 9.69
CA LYS A 329 4.60 -12.17 8.43
C LYS A 329 3.88 -11.00 7.78
N GLY A 330 4.65 -10.16 7.05
CA GLY A 330 4.14 -9.06 6.26
C GLY A 330 4.22 -9.37 4.77
N PHE A 331 3.37 -8.72 4.00
CA PHE A 331 3.42 -8.66 2.55
C PHE A 331 3.22 -7.20 2.13
N LEU A 332 4.08 -6.67 1.25
CA LEU A 332 3.91 -5.32 0.73
C LEU A 332 3.09 -5.42 -0.56
N GLY A 333 1.76 -5.32 -0.43
CA GLY A 333 0.80 -5.59 -1.51
C GLY A 333 0.76 -4.53 -2.58
N GLU A 334 1.05 -3.29 -2.20
CA GLU A 334 1.26 -2.20 -3.14
C GLU A 334 2.43 -1.33 -2.73
N VAL A 335 3.26 -1.02 -3.71
CA VAL A 335 4.31 -0.01 -3.66
C VAL A 335 4.52 0.53 -5.06
N GLY A 336 4.67 1.84 -5.19
CA GLY A 336 4.92 2.50 -6.46
C GLY A 336 5.71 3.78 -6.26
N ALA A 337 6.52 4.16 -7.24
CA ALA A 337 7.35 5.35 -7.19
C ALA A 337 7.75 5.84 -8.58
N GLY A 338 8.17 7.10 -8.69
CA GLY A 338 8.66 7.66 -9.95
C GLY A 338 10.06 7.17 -10.32
N SER A 339 10.38 7.22 -11.60
CA SER A 339 11.67 6.77 -12.18
C SER A 339 12.79 7.82 -12.03
N ASN A 340 13.06 8.28 -10.80
CA ASN A 340 14.14 9.22 -10.48
C ASN A 340 15.08 8.63 -9.42
N ASP A 341 16.28 9.22 -9.28
CA ASP A 341 17.34 8.66 -8.44
C ASP A 341 16.95 8.55 -6.97
N ALA A 342 16.23 9.53 -6.44
CA ALA A 342 15.77 9.50 -5.05
C ALA A 342 14.80 8.34 -4.81
N CYS A 343 13.84 8.15 -5.71
CA CYS A 343 12.88 7.05 -5.61
C CYS A 343 13.52 5.67 -5.82
N ILE A 344 14.43 5.55 -6.78
CA ILE A 344 15.20 4.30 -7.01
C ILE A 344 15.97 3.94 -5.74
N ALA A 345 16.66 4.89 -5.12
CA ALA A 345 17.37 4.68 -3.87
C ALA A 345 16.42 4.30 -2.73
N ALA A 346 15.27 4.99 -2.61
CA ALA A 346 14.25 4.71 -1.60
C ALA A 346 13.70 3.28 -1.72
N VAL A 347 13.33 2.86 -2.93
CA VAL A 347 12.83 1.50 -3.18
C VAL A 347 13.89 0.47 -2.82
N LYS A 348 15.13 0.61 -3.31
CA LYS A 348 16.23 -0.31 -2.98
C LYS A 348 16.49 -0.38 -1.48
N GLY A 349 16.56 0.76 -0.80
CA GLY A 349 16.77 0.82 0.65
C GLY A 349 15.66 0.14 1.44
N GLY A 350 14.39 0.35 1.05
CA GLY A 350 13.24 -0.31 1.64
C GLY A 350 13.24 -1.82 1.44
N LEU A 351 13.53 -2.29 0.22
CA LEU A 351 13.62 -3.73 -0.07
C LEU A 351 14.75 -4.41 0.70
N CYS A 352 15.91 -3.72 0.86
CA CYS A 352 16.97 -4.19 1.74
C CYS A 352 16.50 -4.33 3.19
N ALA A 353 15.82 -3.32 3.73
CA ALA A 353 15.31 -3.34 5.10
C ALA A 353 14.27 -4.47 5.30
N MET A 354 13.40 -4.70 4.32
CA MET A 354 12.46 -5.82 4.34
C MET A 354 13.17 -7.16 4.40
N GLN A 355 14.16 -7.42 3.53
CA GLN A 355 14.93 -8.66 3.52
C GLN A 355 15.73 -8.87 4.82
N GLN A 356 16.39 -7.83 5.31
CA GLN A 356 17.13 -7.88 6.59
C GLN A 356 16.23 -8.16 7.79
N SER A 357 14.99 -7.73 7.73
CA SER A 357 14.03 -7.94 8.83
C SER A 357 13.62 -9.40 9.01
N GLY A 358 13.59 -10.19 7.93
CA GLY A 358 13.17 -11.59 7.90
C GLY A 358 11.67 -11.84 8.09
N VAL A 359 10.84 -10.77 8.16
CA VAL A 359 9.40 -10.90 8.37
C VAL A 359 8.54 -10.67 7.13
N TRP A 360 9.07 -9.99 6.11
CA TRP A 360 8.35 -9.72 4.87
C TRP A 360 8.50 -10.88 3.88
N LEU A 361 7.36 -11.43 3.43
CA LEU A 361 7.34 -12.57 2.48
C LEU A 361 7.63 -12.13 1.05
N GLY A 362 7.32 -10.88 0.72
CA GLY A 362 7.46 -10.38 -0.64
C GLY A 362 6.72 -9.08 -0.86
N LEU A 363 6.56 -8.76 -2.15
CA LEU A 363 5.88 -7.56 -2.59
C LEU A 363 5.16 -7.72 -3.93
N SER A 364 4.21 -6.80 -4.18
CA SER A 364 3.60 -6.52 -5.45
C SER A 364 3.84 -5.04 -5.82
N TRP A 365 4.40 -4.79 -6.98
CA TRP A 365 4.56 -3.44 -7.52
C TRP A 365 3.25 -2.94 -8.12
N TRP A 366 2.84 -1.72 -7.82
CA TRP A 366 1.72 -1.06 -8.45
C TRP A 366 2.18 -0.17 -9.61
N ALA A 367 1.93 -0.49 -10.88
CA ALA A 367 1.25 -1.65 -11.39
C ALA A 367 1.70 -1.98 -12.82
N ALA A 368 1.29 -3.13 -13.29
CA ALA A 368 1.17 -3.45 -14.70
C ALA A 368 -0.31 -3.56 -15.10
N GLY A 369 -0.61 -3.55 -16.39
CA GLY A 369 -1.96 -3.65 -16.92
C GLY A 369 -2.10 -2.86 -18.21
N PRO A 370 -2.84 -3.37 -19.20
CA PRO A 370 -2.80 -2.88 -20.58
C PRO A 370 -3.36 -1.46 -20.76
N TRP A 371 -4.12 -0.93 -19.78
CA TRP A 371 -4.75 0.39 -19.89
C TRP A 371 -4.05 1.50 -19.10
N TRP A 372 -2.96 1.19 -18.39
CA TRP A 372 -2.22 2.23 -17.67
C TRP A 372 -1.48 3.22 -18.59
N GLY A 373 -1.23 2.85 -19.82
CA GLY A 373 -0.49 3.70 -20.76
C GLY A 373 0.98 3.93 -20.37
N SER A 374 1.72 4.56 -21.26
CA SER A 374 3.16 4.84 -21.06
C SER A 374 3.45 6.05 -20.18
N SER A 375 2.44 6.87 -19.86
CA SER A 375 2.59 8.09 -19.04
C SER A 375 2.34 7.85 -17.55
N TYR A 376 1.73 6.75 -17.15
CA TYR A 376 1.52 6.45 -15.75
C TYR A 376 2.87 6.13 -15.09
N PHE A 377 3.29 6.97 -14.13
CA PHE A 377 4.67 7.01 -13.66
C PHE A 377 5.16 5.73 -12.96
N THR A 378 4.26 4.91 -12.41
CA THR A 378 4.61 3.61 -11.80
C THR A 378 4.46 2.43 -12.76
N SER A 379 3.92 2.65 -13.97
CA SER A 379 3.63 1.55 -14.91
C SER A 379 4.88 0.78 -15.29
N ILE A 380 4.85 -0.53 -15.02
CA ILE A 380 5.82 -1.50 -15.53
C ILE A 380 5.20 -2.39 -16.62
N GLU A 381 4.10 -1.95 -17.23
CA GLU A 381 3.47 -2.70 -18.33
C GLU A 381 4.41 -2.75 -19.55
N PRO A 382 4.80 -3.94 -19.99
CA PRO A 382 5.65 -4.08 -21.17
C PRO A 382 4.92 -3.69 -22.47
N PRO A 383 5.63 -3.14 -23.46
CA PRO A 383 7.08 -2.85 -23.44
C PRO A 383 7.44 -1.44 -22.97
N SER A 384 6.48 -0.56 -22.69
CA SER A 384 6.69 0.89 -22.64
C SER A 384 6.19 1.60 -21.37
N GLY A 385 5.86 0.89 -20.31
CA GLY A 385 5.48 1.52 -19.04
C GLY A 385 6.59 2.46 -18.52
N ALA A 386 6.22 3.59 -17.92
CA ALA A 386 7.15 4.65 -17.51
C ALA A 386 8.25 4.17 -16.54
N ALA A 387 7.97 3.15 -15.73
CA ALA A 387 8.90 2.59 -14.76
C ALA A 387 9.77 1.43 -15.32
N ILE A 388 9.53 0.98 -16.55
CA ILE A 388 10.29 -0.14 -17.18
C ILE A 388 11.75 0.22 -17.41
N ALA A 389 12.05 1.45 -17.81
CA ALA A 389 13.39 1.83 -18.22
C ALA A 389 14.38 1.92 -17.06
N ARG A 390 13.90 2.26 -15.85
CA ARG A 390 14.76 2.53 -14.71
C ARG A 390 14.36 1.76 -13.44
N ILE A 391 13.11 1.92 -12.95
CA ILE A 391 12.67 1.27 -11.70
C ILE A 391 12.83 -0.25 -11.80
N LEU A 392 12.35 -0.84 -12.90
CA LEU A 392 12.38 -2.29 -13.05
C LEU A 392 13.81 -2.85 -13.01
N PRO A 393 14.78 -2.41 -13.85
CA PRO A 393 16.13 -2.96 -13.81
C PRO A 393 16.98 -2.47 -12.64
N GLU A 394 16.80 -1.22 -12.18
CA GLU A 394 17.71 -0.64 -11.19
C GLU A 394 17.25 -0.91 -9.75
N ALA A 395 15.93 -1.00 -9.49
CA ALA A 395 15.39 -1.10 -8.14
C ALA A 395 14.70 -2.44 -7.83
N LEU A 396 14.06 -3.09 -8.81
CA LEU A 396 13.29 -4.31 -8.57
C LEU A 396 14.08 -5.58 -8.91
N GLN A 397 14.63 -5.67 -10.12
CA GLN A 397 15.34 -6.89 -10.58
C GLN A 397 16.49 -7.35 -9.67
N PRO A 398 17.25 -6.47 -8.99
CA PRO A 398 18.29 -6.94 -8.06
C PRO A 398 17.78 -7.80 -6.90
N PHE A 399 16.48 -7.82 -6.65
CA PHE A 399 15.84 -8.54 -5.53
C PHE A 399 15.02 -9.76 -5.98
N MET A 400 14.93 -10.04 -7.26
CA MET A 400 14.19 -11.16 -7.86
C MET A 400 14.94 -12.50 -7.86
#